data_05481a2b0894cc51b5984ff938349505
#
_entry.id   05481a2b0894cc51b5984ff938349505
#
_cell.length_a   1.000
_cell.length_b   1.000
_cell.length_c   1.000
_cell.angle_alpha   90.00
_cell.angle_beta   90.00
_cell.angle_gamma   90.00
#
_symmetry.space_group_name_H-M   'P 1'
#
loop_
_entity.id
_entity.type
_entity.pdbx_description
1 polymer ?
#
loop_
_entity_poly.entity_id
_entity_poly.type
_entity_poly.pdbx_seq_one_letter_code
_entity_poly.pdbx_strand_id
1 'polypeptide(L)'
;MLTFAAAKRLEVVVTKHSDGMKLSELKTGESGIIVKVMGRGAFRKRIIEMGFVKGKTIEVLLNAPLQDPVKYKLLGYEVSLRHQEAEMIEVVVDDSRSEDDDYRGYEGTEIRADENSNRASSHPRTSAPSKTSAPSHDTPSQEFLRHEALRRGRTINVALVGNPNCGKTSLFNYASGAHARVGNYSGVTVDATVAKASFFGYDFNLTDLPGTYSLSCYSPEELYVRKHLLGEMPDVVINVIDASNLERNLYLTTQLVDMDIRVVGALNMYDEFERRGDQVDIATLSTLFGMPMVPTSFKTGEGVKELFRHVIQVYEGTSRSARHLHINYDHEIEDGIHQIQTYLKADESLAQQYSTRYLAIKLLENDTAVEELVSKKNEHSKILAAREKAAARVLEETKTDSETAIMDAKYGFINGALTEAGFRTGTKRDNYRTTHLIDNILSNRFLGFPIFFLLLFVSATGASSSAMTA
;
A
#
# COMPACT_ATOMS: atom_id res chain seq x y z
N MET A 1 5.70 40.50 18.73
CA MET A 1 7.01 39.94 18.29
C MET A 1 7.40 38.64 18.99
N LEU A 2 6.87 38.31 20.15
CA LEU A 2 7.16 37.05 20.87
C LEU A 2 6.49 35.79 20.28
N THR A 3 5.37 35.92 19.64
CA THR A 3 4.63 34.81 19.01
C THR A 3 5.27 34.24 17.74
N PHE A 4 5.99 35.06 16.98
CA PHE A 4 6.63 34.60 15.71
C PHE A 4 7.95 33.82 15.96
N ALA A 5 8.66 34.16 17.03
CA ALA A 5 9.90 33.44 17.42
C ALA A 5 9.61 32.08 18.05
N ALA A 6 8.50 31.95 18.78
CA ALA A 6 8.04 30.67 19.34
C ALA A 6 7.54 29.73 18.24
N ALA A 7 6.78 30.23 17.25
CA ALA A 7 6.34 29.47 16.10
C ALA A 7 7.54 28.97 15.25
N LYS A 8 8.56 29.81 15.05
CA LYS A 8 9.75 29.46 14.29
C LYS A 8 10.66 28.44 15.03
N ARG A 9 10.67 28.47 16.38
CA ARG A 9 11.39 27.50 17.21
C ARG A 9 10.68 26.14 17.19
N LEU A 10 9.35 26.10 17.25
CA LEU A 10 8.53 24.91 17.10
C LEU A 10 8.66 24.31 15.69
N GLU A 11 8.69 25.13 14.65
CA GLU A 11 8.92 24.67 13.27
C GLU A 11 10.30 23.99 13.09
N VAL A 12 11.34 24.49 13.77
CA VAL A 12 12.69 23.93 13.71
C VAL A 12 12.81 22.61 14.48
N VAL A 13 12.05 22.45 15.58
CA VAL A 13 12.04 21.21 16.38
C VAL A 13 11.31 20.09 15.64
N VAL A 14 10.18 20.40 15.00
CA VAL A 14 9.39 19.42 14.22
C VAL A 14 10.10 19.02 12.91
N THR A 15 10.94 19.90 12.32
CA THR A 15 11.70 19.57 11.10
C THR A 15 12.94 18.69 11.35
N LYS A 16 13.37 18.49 12.60
CA LYS A 16 14.52 17.64 12.92
C LYS A 16 14.20 16.13 12.85
N HIS A 17 12.91 15.73 12.92
CA HIS A 17 12.46 14.36 12.73
C HIS A 17 11.57 14.29 11.50
N SER A 18 12.19 14.26 10.31
CA SER A 18 11.49 14.14 9.02
C SER A 18 10.88 12.75 8.79
N ASP A 19 11.30 11.74 9.52
CA ASP A 19 10.65 10.42 9.58
C ASP A 19 9.71 10.38 10.78
N GLY A 20 8.45 9.95 10.56
CA GLY A 20 7.43 9.86 11.62
C GLY A 20 7.91 8.98 12.77
N MET A 21 7.86 9.50 14.02
CA MET A 21 8.20 8.74 15.23
C MET A 21 7.23 7.58 15.40
N LYS A 22 7.74 6.42 15.77
CA LYS A 22 6.91 5.23 16.07
C LYS A 22 6.47 5.26 17.53
N LEU A 23 5.28 4.72 17.82
CA LEU A 23 4.78 4.63 19.18
C LEU A 23 5.74 3.83 20.09
N SER A 24 6.48 2.87 19.54
CA SER A 24 7.48 2.07 20.24
C SER A 24 8.71 2.88 20.71
N GLU A 25 8.95 4.06 20.14
CA GLU A 25 10.08 4.93 20.47
C GLU A 25 9.78 5.87 21.64
N LEU A 26 8.50 5.97 22.06
CA LEU A 26 8.09 6.77 23.20
C LEU A 26 8.55 6.14 24.52
N LYS A 27 9.02 7.00 25.43
CA LYS A 27 9.42 6.61 26.79
C LYS A 27 8.24 6.67 27.76
N THR A 28 8.38 6.01 28.89
CA THR A 28 7.40 6.08 30.02
C THR A 28 7.14 7.52 30.42
N GLY A 29 5.86 7.90 30.48
CA GLY A 29 5.38 9.24 30.79
C GLY A 29 5.29 10.19 29.59
N GLU A 30 5.80 9.79 28.43
CA GLU A 30 5.64 10.59 27.21
C GLU A 30 4.25 10.37 26.58
N SER A 31 3.76 11.42 25.95
CA SER A 31 2.48 11.42 25.26
C SER A 31 2.66 11.81 23.80
N GLY A 32 1.88 11.16 22.91
CA GLY A 32 1.87 11.48 21.49
C GLY A 32 0.45 11.54 20.94
N ILE A 33 0.29 12.10 19.76
CA ILE A 33 -0.95 12.07 19.00
C ILE A 33 -0.81 11.12 17.83
N ILE A 34 -1.72 10.15 17.72
CA ILE A 34 -1.70 9.14 16.66
C ILE A 34 -1.91 9.81 15.30
N VAL A 35 -0.96 9.62 14.40
CA VAL A 35 -1.02 10.07 13.01
C VAL A 35 -1.73 9.03 12.14
N LYS A 36 -1.22 7.80 12.17
CA LYS A 36 -1.79 6.68 11.43
C LYS A 36 -1.38 5.33 12.03
N VAL A 37 -2.19 4.31 11.75
CA VAL A 37 -1.89 2.91 12.03
C VAL A 37 -1.50 2.25 10.72
N MET A 38 -0.27 1.76 10.65
CA MET A 38 0.24 0.95 9.56
C MET A 38 -0.15 -0.51 9.75
N GLY A 39 0.38 -1.40 8.94
CA GLY A 39 0.01 -2.82 8.98
C GLY A 39 -1.23 -3.15 8.16
N ARG A 40 -1.59 -4.43 8.10
CA ARG A 40 -2.59 -4.97 7.16
C ARG A 40 -3.58 -5.90 7.84
N GLY A 41 -4.68 -6.18 7.13
CA GLY A 41 -5.64 -7.22 7.46
C GLY A 41 -6.16 -7.17 8.89
N ALA A 42 -6.20 -8.33 9.55
CA ALA A 42 -6.75 -8.52 10.89
C ALA A 42 -6.01 -7.71 11.97
N PHE A 43 -4.69 -7.53 11.84
CA PHE A 43 -3.89 -6.73 12.77
C PHE A 43 -4.39 -5.28 12.82
N ARG A 44 -4.42 -4.60 11.64
CA ARG A 44 -4.85 -3.21 11.58
C ARG A 44 -6.28 -3.02 12.05
N LYS A 45 -7.18 -3.95 11.69
CA LYS A 45 -8.57 -3.93 12.15
C LYS A 45 -8.65 -4.00 13.68
N ARG A 46 -7.94 -4.94 14.31
CA ARG A 46 -7.88 -5.11 15.76
C ARG A 46 -7.37 -3.84 16.46
N ILE A 47 -6.27 -3.25 15.97
CA ILE A 47 -5.68 -2.04 16.57
C ILE A 47 -6.64 -0.86 16.49
N ILE A 48 -7.34 -0.67 15.37
CA ILE A 48 -8.36 0.37 15.22
C ILE A 48 -9.56 0.11 16.14
N GLU A 49 -10.04 -1.14 16.25
CA GLU A 49 -11.13 -1.54 17.16
C GLU A 49 -10.74 -1.30 18.63
N MET A 50 -9.48 -1.43 18.99
CA MET A 50 -8.95 -1.04 20.30
C MET A 50 -8.81 0.48 20.49
N GLY A 51 -9.30 1.30 19.56
CA GLY A 51 -9.35 2.76 19.68
C GLY A 51 -8.11 3.51 19.21
N PHE A 52 -7.11 2.84 18.63
CA PHE A 52 -5.94 3.51 18.03
C PHE A 52 -6.34 4.17 16.71
N VAL A 53 -6.99 5.31 16.81
CA VAL A 53 -7.47 6.07 15.65
C VAL A 53 -6.77 7.41 15.55
N LYS A 54 -6.61 7.90 14.32
CA LYS A 54 -5.99 9.17 13.99
C LYS A 54 -6.52 10.33 14.83
N GLY A 55 -5.61 11.17 15.32
CA GLY A 55 -5.93 12.37 16.11
C GLY A 55 -6.21 12.10 17.59
N LYS A 56 -6.12 10.86 18.08
CA LYS A 56 -6.26 10.53 19.49
C LYS A 56 -4.92 10.62 20.21
N THR A 57 -4.96 11.16 21.43
CA THR A 57 -3.78 11.24 22.30
C THR A 57 -3.57 9.88 22.97
N ILE A 58 -2.32 9.45 23.01
CA ILE A 58 -1.85 8.24 23.68
C ILE A 58 -0.70 8.59 24.60
N GLU A 59 -0.65 7.97 25.79
CA GLU A 59 0.36 8.17 26.81
C GLU A 59 1.00 6.82 27.17
N VAL A 60 2.31 6.77 27.30
CA VAL A 60 3.04 5.58 27.76
C VAL A 60 3.02 5.54 29.27
N LEU A 61 2.31 4.56 29.86
CA LEU A 61 2.19 4.43 31.31
C LEU A 61 3.35 3.67 31.93
N LEU A 62 3.74 2.56 31.34
CA LEU A 62 4.75 1.67 31.90
C LEU A 62 5.36 0.79 30.82
N ASN A 63 6.69 0.78 30.77
CA ASN A 63 7.42 -0.25 30.06
C ASN A 63 7.63 -1.44 31.00
N ALA A 64 7.23 -2.66 30.61
CA ALA A 64 7.52 -3.85 31.37
C ALA A 64 9.04 -4.00 31.59
N PRO A 65 9.51 -4.74 32.62
CA PRO A 65 10.94 -4.88 32.91
C PRO A 65 11.79 -5.37 31.74
N LEU A 66 11.16 -6.09 30.79
CA LEU A 66 11.77 -6.57 29.54
C LEU A 66 11.39 -5.70 28.33
N GLN A 67 10.77 -4.54 28.55
CA GLN A 67 10.26 -3.60 27.53
C GLN A 67 9.18 -4.18 26.60
N ASP A 68 8.58 -5.33 26.93
CA ASP A 68 7.52 -5.98 26.16
C ASP A 68 6.61 -6.83 27.05
N PRO A 69 5.27 -6.63 27.06
CA PRO A 69 4.52 -5.57 26.37
C PRO A 69 4.61 -4.20 27.06
N VAL A 70 4.35 -3.14 26.31
CA VAL A 70 4.27 -1.76 26.81
C VAL A 70 2.82 -1.41 27.13
N LYS A 71 2.56 -0.76 28.26
CA LYS A 71 1.24 -0.26 28.63
C LYS A 71 1.04 1.18 28.21
N TYR A 72 -0.07 1.43 27.56
CA TYR A 72 -0.49 2.73 27.07
C TYR A 72 -1.83 3.12 27.66
N LYS A 73 -2.05 4.42 27.83
CA LYS A 73 -3.36 5.01 28.17
C LYS A 73 -3.93 5.64 26.93
N LEU A 74 -5.11 5.20 26.53
CA LEU A 74 -5.80 5.64 25.33
C LEU A 74 -7.30 5.76 25.63
N LEU A 75 -7.93 6.89 25.27
CA LEU A 75 -9.37 7.12 25.50
C LEU A 75 -9.82 6.89 26.95
N GLY A 76 -8.94 7.06 27.93
CA GLY A 76 -9.24 6.88 29.35
C GLY A 76 -9.12 5.47 29.91
N TYR A 77 -8.72 4.48 29.12
CA TYR A 77 -8.45 3.11 29.58
C TYR A 77 -7.01 2.68 29.25
N GLU A 78 -6.55 1.63 29.93
CA GLU A 78 -5.22 1.07 29.73
C GLU A 78 -5.26 -0.05 28.70
N VAL A 79 -4.29 -0.06 27.80
CA VAL A 79 -4.12 -1.09 26.78
C VAL A 79 -2.64 -1.50 26.70
N SER A 80 -2.37 -2.77 26.49
CA SER A 80 -1.00 -3.27 26.32
C SER A 80 -0.78 -3.66 24.87
N LEU A 81 0.33 -3.19 24.30
CA LEU A 81 0.80 -3.60 22.98
C LEU A 81 2.20 -4.19 23.09
N ARG A 82 2.50 -5.15 22.25
CA ARG A 82 3.87 -5.62 22.05
C ARG A 82 4.67 -4.56 21.30
N HIS A 83 5.98 -4.55 21.51
CA HIS A 83 6.88 -3.59 20.87
C HIS A 83 6.70 -3.56 19.34
N GLN A 84 6.64 -4.73 18.71
CA GLN A 84 6.41 -4.85 17.26
C GLN A 84 5.05 -4.28 16.80
N GLU A 85 4.02 -4.35 17.64
CA GLU A 85 2.71 -3.75 17.34
C GLU A 85 2.77 -2.22 17.44
N ALA A 86 3.50 -1.71 18.41
CA ALA A 86 3.70 -0.28 18.60
C ALA A 86 4.55 0.35 17.48
N GLU A 87 5.48 -0.40 16.87
CA GLU A 87 6.23 0.03 15.67
C GLU A 87 5.33 0.33 14.46
N MET A 88 4.13 -0.28 14.42
CA MET A 88 3.17 -0.06 13.34
C MET A 88 2.27 1.15 13.56
N ILE A 89 2.51 1.96 14.61
CA ILE A 89 1.71 3.15 14.91
C ILE A 89 2.61 4.37 14.85
N GLU A 90 2.29 5.31 13.97
CA GLU A 90 3.00 6.58 13.83
C GLU A 90 2.35 7.63 14.74
N VAL A 91 3.18 8.37 15.47
CA VAL A 91 2.77 9.41 16.40
C VAL A 91 3.56 10.71 16.21
N VAL A 92 3.00 11.83 16.65
CA VAL A 92 3.68 13.12 16.81
C VAL A 92 3.77 13.45 18.28
N VAL A 93 4.94 13.84 18.75
CA VAL A 93 5.27 14.13 20.14
C VAL A 93 5.67 15.59 20.30
N ASP A 94 5.42 16.14 21.48
CA ASP A 94 5.92 17.46 21.88
C ASP A 94 7.30 17.30 22.57
N ASP A 95 8.35 17.63 21.84
CA ASP A 95 9.74 17.53 22.29
C ASP A 95 10.12 18.66 23.29
N SER A 96 9.17 19.53 23.65
CA SER A 96 9.45 20.70 24.52
C SER A 96 9.66 20.36 26.01
N ARG A 97 9.53 19.08 26.42
CA ARG A 97 9.64 18.67 27.82
C ARG A 97 10.95 17.99 28.22
N SER A 98 11.93 17.82 27.33
CA SER A 98 13.09 16.97 27.60
C SER A 98 14.32 17.65 28.18
N GLU A 99 14.31 18.95 28.52
CA GLU A 99 15.54 19.62 29.04
C GLU A 99 15.46 20.19 30.47
N ASP A 100 14.32 20.14 31.18
CA ASP A 100 14.21 20.84 32.48
C ASP A 100 13.93 19.99 33.74
N ASP A 101 13.83 18.65 33.66
CA ASP A 101 13.43 17.82 34.81
C ASP A 101 14.54 16.90 35.39
N ASP A 102 15.83 17.19 35.13
CA ASP A 102 16.94 16.38 35.69
C ASP A 102 17.52 16.93 37.03
N TYR A 103 16.81 17.82 37.72
CA TYR A 103 17.28 18.32 39.03
C TYR A 103 16.14 18.55 40.04
N ARG A 104 15.58 17.46 40.60
CA ARG A 104 15.06 17.50 41.99
C ARG A 104 15.17 16.14 42.67
N GLY A 105 16.10 16.16 43.64
CA GLY A 105 16.51 15.03 44.43
C GLY A 105 15.40 14.49 45.35
N TYR A 106 15.58 13.26 45.68
CA TYR A 106 14.95 12.54 46.78
C TYR A 106 15.05 13.31 48.11
N GLU A 107 13.91 13.66 48.70
CA GLU A 107 13.78 13.77 50.15
C GLU A 107 12.53 13.01 50.58
N GLY A 108 12.79 11.95 51.32
CA GLY A 108 11.76 11.14 51.95
C GLY A 108 11.13 11.88 53.13
N THR A 109 9.84 11.72 53.31
CA THR A 109 9.19 11.96 54.57
C THR A 109 8.18 10.89 54.90
N GLU A 110 8.34 10.39 56.10
CA GLU A 110 7.66 9.27 56.73
C GLU A 110 6.17 9.48 56.92
N ILE A 111 5.49 8.35 56.89
CA ILE A 111 4.09 8.15 57.25
C ILE A 111 3.91 8.35 58.76
N ARG A 112 2.94 9.17 59.18
CA ARG A 112 2.28 9.05 60.48
C ARG A 112 0.76 9.03 60.30
N ALA A 113 0.20 7.92 60.69
CA ALA A 113 -1.22 7.77 60.93
C ALA A 113 -1.60 8.43 62.25
N ASP A 114 -2.73 9.11 62.30
CA ASP A 114 -3.51 9.27 63.51
C ASP A 114 -5.01 9.32 63.21
N GLU A 115 -5.70 8.60 64.08
CA GLU A 115 -7.13 8.34 64.11
C GLU A 115 -7.93 9.50 64.76
N ASN A 116 -9.23 9.45 64.49
CA ASN A 116 -10.38 9.88 65.33
C ASN A 116 -10.94 11.30 65.14
N SER A 117 -12.17 11.47 64.75
CA SER A 117 -13.39 11.36 65.54
C SER A 117 -14.64 12.03 64.86
N ASN A 118 -15.71 11.31 64.99
CA ASN A 118 -17.13 11.70 64.81
C ASN A 118 -17.52 13.15 65.14
N ARG A 119 -18.44 13.74 64.36
CA ARG A 119 -19.79 14.14 64.80
C ARG A 119 -20.65 14.74 63.70
N ALA A 120 -21.89 14.31 63.73
CA ALA A 120 -23.02 14.71 62.90
C ALA A 120 -23.46 16.16 63.13
N SER A 121 -24.06 16.79 62.10
CA SER A 121 -25.44 17.38 62.18
C SER A 121 -25.81 18.18 60.91
N SER A 122 -27.01 17.84 60.42
CA SER A 122 -28.08 18.71 59.88
C SER A 122 -27.90 19.50 58.58
N HIS A 123 -28.80 19.15 57.63
CA HIS A 123 -29.20 19.90 56.43
C HIS A 123 -29.77 21.29 56.69
N PRO A 124 -29.78 22.22 55.72
CA PRO A 124 -30.86 22.16 54.73
C PRO A 124 -30.47 22.44 53.26
N ARG A 125 -31.39 22.01 52.39
CA ARG A 125 -31.39 22.16 50.93
C ARG A 125 -31.36 23.62 50.48
N THR A 126 -30.52 23.93 49.49
CA THR A 126 -30.82 24.96 48.50
C THR A 126 -30.28 24.53 47.15
N SER A 127 -31.13 24.68 46.14
CA SER A 127 -30.90 24.41 44.71
C SER A 127 -29.74 25.20 44.15
N ALA A 128 -28.85 24.54 43.40
CA ALA A 128 -27.84 25.18 42.60
C ALA A 128 -27.98 24.80 41.13
N PRO A 129 -27.69 25.72 40.21
CA PRO A 129 -27.90 25.50 38.77
C PRO A 129 -26.80 24.63 38.17
N SER A 130 -27.20 23.89 37.14
CA SER A 130 -26.36 23.05 36.29
C SER A 130 -25.05 23.76 35.86
N LYS A 131 -23.90 23.23 36.24
CA LYS A 131 -22.61 23.63 35.67
C LYS A 131 -22.50 23.04 34.27
N THR A 132 -22.63 23.90 33.29
CA THR A 132 -22.08 23.73 31.93
C THR A 132 -20.66 23.18 32.01
N SER A 133 -20.43 22.10 31.30
CA SER A 133 -19.10 21.54 31.08
C SER A 133 -18.18 22.63 30.53
N ALA A 134 -17.14 22.96 31.29
CA ALA A 134 -16.07 23.86 30.84
C ALA A 134 -15.40 23.27 29.61
N PRO A 135 -15.09 24.07 28.58
CA PRO A 135 -14.27 23.61 27.46
C PRO A 135 -12.89 23.25 28.02
N SER A 136 -12.37 22.07 27.65
CA SER A 136 -11.02 21.66 27.93
C SER A 136 -10.07 22.70 27.33
N HIS A 137 -9.37 23.45 28.17
CA HIS A 137 -8.28 24.33 27.76
C HIS A 137 -7.13 23.44 27.26
N ASP A 138 -7.15 23.09 25.97
CA ASP A 138 -5.97 22.56 25.31
C ASP A 138 -4.90 23.65 25.30
N THR A 139 -3.73 23.34 25.79
CA THR A 139 -2.57 24.25 25.73
C THR A 139 -2.24 24.52 24.25
N PRO A 140 -1.74 25.71 23.87
CA PRO A 140 -1.41 26.06 22.50
C PRO A 140 -0.51 25.02 21.78
N SER A 141 0.35 24.32 22.52
CA SER A 141 1.17 23.22 22.00
C SER A 141 0.36 21.99 21.61
N GLN A 142 -0.69 21.61 22.37
CA GLN A 142 -1.54 20.46 22.01
C GLN A 142 -2.40 20.71 20.76
N GLU A 143 -2.88 21.94 20.60
CA GLU A 143 -3.64 22.32 19.40
C GLU A 143 -2.75 22.31 18.15
N PHE A 144 -1.51 22.77 18.26
CA PHE A 144 -0.50 22.71 17.20
C PHE A 144 -0.18 21.25 16.82
N LEU A 145 0.06 20.37 17.80
CA LEU A 145 0.34 18.96 17.57
C LEU A 145 -0.84 18.23 16.93
N ARG A 146 -2.08 18.54 17.34
CA ARG A 146 -3.27 18.02 16.69
C ARG A 146 -3.37 18.45 15.23
N HIS A 147 -3.09 19.74 14.97
CA HIS A 147 -3.07 20.25 13.60
C HIS A 147 -1.99 19.57 12.75
N GLU A 148 -0.79 19.37 13.30
CA GLU A 148 0.30 18.67 12.62
C GLU A 148 -0.01 17.18 12.40
N ALA A 149 -0.58 16.48 13.38
CA ALA A 149 -1.03 15.11 13.22
C ALA A 149 -2.12 14.97 12.14
N LEU A 150 -3.07 15.93 12.11
CA LEU A 150 -4.10 15.97 11.07
C LEU A 150 -3.50 16.26 9.69
N ARG A 151 -2.52 17.15 9.61
CA ARG A 151 -1.79 17.48 8.38
C ARG A 151 -1.00 16.26 7.87
N ARG A 152 -0.20 15.62 8.73
CA ARG A 152 0.56 14.41 8.36
C ARG A 152 -0.35 13.26 8.01
N GLY A 153 -1.45 13.10 8.72
CA GLY A 153 -2.46 12.11 8.39
C GLY A 153 -3.23 12.38 7.10
N ARG A 154 -3.05 13.54 6.43
CA ARG A 154 -3.51 13.83 5.07
C ARG A 154 -2.43 13.57 4.02
N THR A 155 -1.24 13.15 4.41
CA THR A 155 -0.19 12.72 3.49
C THR A 155 -0.37 11.24 3.20
N ILE A 156 -0.56 10.89 1.93
CA ILE A 156 -0.79 9.52 1.45
C ILE A 156 0.41 9.06 0.64
N ASN A 157 1.05 7.96 1.06
CA ASN A 157 2.12 7.35 0.30
C ASN A 157 1.53 6.40 -0.73
N VAL A 158 1.76 6.66 -2.00
CA VAL A 158 1.19 5.93 -3.12
C VAL A 158 2.30 5.34 -3.98
N ALA A 159 2.26 4.03 -4.22
CA ALA A 159 3.11 3.38 -5.20
C ALA A 159 2.34 3.18 -6.52
N LEU A 160 2.97 3.52 -7.64
CA LEU A 160 2.46 3.26 -8.98
C LEU A 160 3.02 1.92 -9.47
N VAL A 161 2.13 0.97 -9.76
CA VAL A 161 2.46 -0.36 -10.26
C VAL A 161 1.72 -0.59 -11.57
N GLY A 162 2.24 -1.44 -12.43
CA GLY A 162 1.57 -1.81 -13.70
C GLY A 162 2.58 -2.32 -14.73
N ASN A 163 2.06 -2.87 -15.80
CA ASN A 163 2.86 -3.44 -16.87
C ASN A 163 3.76 -2.39 -17.54
N PRO A 164 4.85 -2.80 -18.20
CA PRO A 164 5.60 -1.90 -19.07
C PRO A 164 4.68 -1.24 -20.10
N ASN A 165 4.89 0.06 -20.34
CA ASN A 165 4.14 0.88 -21.31
C ASN A 165 2.64 1.09 -21.03
N CYS A 166 2.12 0.73 -19.86
CA CYS A 166 0.73 0.99 -19.48
C CYS A 166 0.46 2.48 -19.13
N GLY A 167 1.50 3.33 -19.06
CA GLY A 167 1.38 4.76 -18.82
C GLY A 167 1.66 5.22 -17.39
N LYS A 168 2.32 4.42 -16.54
CA LYS A 168 2.67 4.81 -15.15
C LYS A 168 3.40 6.15 -15.08
N THR A 169 4.49 6.27 -15.83
CA THR A 169 5.30 7.51 -15.88
C THR A 169 4.50 8.69 -16.44
N SER A 170 3.51 8.44 -17.31
CA SER A 170 2.60 9.50 -17.79
C SER A 170 1.71 10.00 -16.66
N LEU A 171 1.13 9.12 -15.84
CA LEU A 171 0.37 9.49 -14.64
C LEU A 171 1.26 10.26 -13.65
N PHE A 172 2.46 9.72 -13.38
CA PHE A 172 3.43 10.32 -12.49
C PHE A 172 3.77 11.76 -12.90
N ASN A 173 4.10 11.97 -14.17
CA ASN A 173 4.42 13.30 -14.70
C ASN A 173 3.21 14.24 -14.70
N TYR A 174 2.02 13.74 -15.01
CA TYR A 174 0.79 14.53 -14.98
C TYR A 174 0.46 14.99 -13.55
N ALA A 175 0.55 14.09 -12.58
CA ALA A 175 0.18 14.39 -11.21
C ALA A 175 1.21 15.26 -10.46
N SER A 176 2.51 15.08 -10.75
CA SER A 176 3.61 15.82 -10.12
C SER A 176 3.82 17.22 -10.73
N GLY A 177 3.36 17.46 -11.94
CA GLY A 177 3.62 18.70 -12.67
C GLY A 177 5.14 18.97 -12.81
N ALA A 178 5.55 20.24 -12.65
CA ALA A 178 6.96 20.65 -12.73
C ALA A 178 7.81 20.30 -11.47
N HIS A 179 7.26 19.59 -10.48
CA HIS A 179 7.87 19.39 -9.16
C HIS A 179 8.45 17.98 -8.94
N ALA A 180 8.59 17.16 -9.98
CA ALA A 180 9.21 15.85 -9.87
C ALA A 180 10.67 15.98 -9.43
N ARG A 181 11.03 15.38 -8.30
CA ARG A 181 12.43 15.21 -7.87
C ARG A 181 12.80 13.75 -8.06
N VAL A 182 13.82 13.49 -8.84
CA VAL A 182 14.43 12.15 -8.94
C VAL A 182 15.18 11.90 -7.65
N GLY A 183 14.71 10.98 -6.83
CA GLY A 183 15.41 10.50 -5.64
C GLY A 183 15.95 9.11 -5.94
N ASN A 184 17.27 8.95 -5.96
CA ASN A 184 17.91 7.65 -6.11
C ASN A 184 17.92 6.97 -4.73
N TYR A 185 17.24 5.84 -4.58
CA TYR A 185 17.41 4.98 -3.42
C TYR A 185 18.74 4.22 -3.55
N SER A 186 19.61 4.40 -2.55
CA SER A 186 20.93 3.77 -2.53
C SER A 186 20.82 2.26 -2.33
N GLY A 187 21.37 1.50 -3.27
CA GLY A 187 21.63 0.06 -3.08
C GLY A 187 21.09 -0.89 -4.14
N VAL A 188 20.37 -0.42 -5.17
CA VAL A 188 19.89 -1.25 -6.28
C VAL A 188 20.05 -0.48 -7.59
N THR A 189 20.42 -1.17 -8.66
CA THR A 189 20.60 -0.60 -10.02
C THR A 189 19.29 -0.15 -10.69
N VAL A 190 18.16 -0.23 -9.96
CA VAL A 190 16.81 0.10 -10.46
C VAL A 190 16.31 1.32 -9.69
N ASP A 191 16.15 2.44 -10.38
CA ASP A 191 15.74 3.71 -9.77
C ASP A 191 14.21 3.81 -9.67
N ALA A 192 13.69 4.02 -8.45
CA ALA A 192 12.33 4.52 -8.26
C ALA A 192 12.36 6.04 -8.23
N THR A 193 11.42 6.67 -8.94
CA THR A 193 11.27 8.13 -8.95
C THR A 193 10.19 8.52 -7.97
N VAL A 194 10.48 9.52 -7.11
CA VAL A 194 9.51 10.02 -6.13
C VAL A 194 9.10 11.45 -6.47
N ALA A 195 7.81 11.74 -6.37
CA ALA A 195 7.27 13.08 -6.57
C ALA A 195 6.16 13.40 -5.57
N LYS A 196 5.87 14.68 -5.40
CA LYS A 196 4.76 15.17 -4.58
C LYS A 196 3.64 15.69 -5.48
N ALA A 197 2.41 15.38 -5.08
CA ALA A 197 1.20 15.91 -5.71
C ALA A 197 0.19 16.31 -4.62
N SER A 198 -0.75 17.20 -4.95
CA SER A 198 -1.79 17.62 -4.01
C SER A 198 -3.15 17.60 -4.71
N PHE A 199 -4.11 16.85 -4.15
CA PHE A 199 -5.49 16.78 -4.64
C PHE A 199 -6.46 16.80 -3.46
N PHE A 200 -7.52 17.58 -3.56
CA PHE A 200 -8.63 17.63 -2.58
C PHE A 200 -8.18 17.87 -1.13
N GLY A 201 -7.09 18.64 -0.91
CA GLY A 201 -6.57 18.95 0.42
C GLY A 201 -5.76 17.81 1.06
N TYR A 202 -5.39 16.80 0.29
CA TYR A 202 -4.43 15.75 0.65
C TYR A 202 -3.14 15.92 -0.14
N ASP A 203 -2.02 15.63 0.52
CA ASP A 203 -0.70 15.56 -0.10
C ASP A 203 -0.37 14.11 -0.42
N PHE A 204 0.20 13.87 -1.59
CA PHE A 204 0.57 12.54 -2.07
C PHE A 204 2.08 12.47 -2.27
N ASN A 205 2.72 11.47 -1.69
CA ASN A 205 4.06 11.04 -2.06
C ASN A 205 3.90 9.91 -3.09
N LEU A 206 4.15 10.22 -4.35
CA LEU A 206 4.03 9.26 -5.45
C LEU A 206 5.38 8.61 -5.70
N THR A 207 5.43 7.28 -5.71
CA THR A 207 6.60 6.51 -6.10
C THR A 207 6.31 5.78 -7.41
N ASP A 208 7.01 6.13 -8.49
CA ASP A 208 6.93 5.42 -9.78
C ASP A 208 7.85 4.20 -9.73
N LEU A 209 7.25 3.02 -9.71
CA LEU A 209 7.98 1.75 -9.70
C LEU A 209 8.21 1.23 -11.11
N PRO A 210 9.26 0.44 -11.34
CA PRO A 210 9.52 -0.19 -12.64
C PRO A 210 8.31 -0.93 -13.19
N GLY A 211 8.20 -0.98 -14.52
CA GLY A 211 7.15 -1.76 -15.18
C GLY A 211 7.40 -3.24 -15.03
N THR A 212 6.38 -3.98 -14.57
CA THR A 212 6.48 -5.42 -14.40
C THR A 212 5.20 -6.12 -14.82
N TYR A 213 5.31 -7.32 -15.38
CA TYR A 213 4.16 -8.15 -15.74
C TYR A 213 3.68 -9.05 -14.61
N SER A 214 4.57 -9.32 -13.66
CA SER A 214 4.28 -10.13 -12.47
C SER A 214 5.08 -9.65 -11.26
N LEU A 215 4.78 -10.18 -10.07
CA LEU A 215 5.50 -9.95 -8.82
C LEU A 215 6.26 -11.24 -8.39
N SER A 216 6.79 -11.94 -9.37
CA SER A 216 7.68 -13.08 -9.15
C SER A 216 9.10 -12.59 -8.76
N CYS A 217 10.06 -13.48 -8.67
CA CYS A 217 11.47 -13.13 -8.42
C CYS A 217 12.39 -13.44 -9.61
N TYR A 218 11.80 -13.56 -10.80
CA TYR A 218 12.58 -13.93 -11.99
C TYR A 218 13.38 -12.76 -12.57
N SER A 219 12.87 -11.52 -12.45
CA SER A 219 13.63 -10.34 -12.88
C SER A 219 13.99 -9.42 -11.71
N PRO A 220 15.09 -8.65 -11.82
CA PRO A 220 15.48 -7.66 -10.81
C PRO A 220 14.39 -6.62 -10.57
N GLU A 221 13.67 -6.21 -11.61
CA GLU A 221 12.58 -5.24 -11.56
C GLU A 221 11.39 -5.79 -10.76
N GLU A 222 10.99 -7.04 -11.03
CA GLU A 222 9.90 -7.72 -10.30
C GLU A 222 10.22 -7.85 -8.81
N LEU A 223 11.45 -8.30 -8.51
CA LEU A 223 11.92 -8.41 -7.15
C LEU A 223 11.97 -7.06 -6.43
N TYR A 224 12.38 -6.00 -7.13
CA TYR A 224 12.41 -4.64 -6.60
C TYR A 224 11.01 -4.14 -6.25
N VAL A 225 10.07 -4.22 -7.21
CA VAL A 225 8.66 -3.82 -7.00
C VAL A 225 8.08 -4.57 -5.81
N ARG A 226 8.26 -5.89 -5.74
CA ARG A 226 7.78 -6.71 -4.64
C ARG A 226 8.39 -6.32 -3.29
N LYS A 227 9.69 -6.11 -3.21
CA LYS A 227 10.38 -5.67 -1.99
C LYS A 227 9.87 -4.30 -1.54
N HIS A 228 9.67 -3.37 -2.46
CA HIS A 228 9.12 -2.06 -2.15
C HIS A 228 7.70 -2.16 -1.58
N LEU A 229 6.81 -2.93 -2.22
CA LEU A 229 5.43 -3.11 -1.75
C LEU A 229 5.34 -3.80 -0.38
N LEU A 230 6.26 -4.70 -0.06
CA LEU A 230 6.28 -5.42 1.21
C LEU A 230 7.03 -4.66 2.32
N GLY A 231 8.12 -3.97 1.98
CA GLY A 231 8.98 -3.27 2.94
C GLY A 231 8.51 -1.86 3.27
N GLU A 232 8.27 -1.02 2.24
CA GLU A 232 7.85 0.37 2.43
C GLU A 232 6.35 0.50 2.77
N MET A 233 5.55 -0.55 2.53
CA MET A 233 4.12 -0.64 2.84
C MET A 233 3.36 0.65 2.46
N PRO A 234 3.24 0.99 1.17
CA PRO A 234 2.52 2.19 0.74
C PRO A 234 1.08 2.16 1.26
N ASP A 235 0.53 3.34 1.57
CA ASP A 235 -0.83 3.47 2.09
C ASP A 235 -1.87 2.97 1.08
N VAL A 236 -1.63 3.25 -0.21
CA VAL A 236 -2.46 2.78 -1.35
C VAL A 236 -1.55 2.51 -2.55
N VAL A 237 -1.86 1.50 -3.32
CA VAL A 237 -1.23 1.21 -4.61
C VAL A 237 -2.17 1.62 -5.73
N ILE A 238 -1.69 2.40 -6.70
CA ILE A 238 -2.38 2.60 -7.97
C ILE A 238 -1.84 1.58 -8.95
N ASN A 239 -2.69 0.64 -9.36
CA ASN A 239 -2.37 -0.30 -10.41
C ASN A 239 -2.81 0.28 -11.76
N VAL A 240 -1.84 0.65 -12.59
CA VAL A 240 -2.09 1.19 -13.94
C VAL A 240 -2.24 0.03 -14.90
N ILE A 241 -3.43 -0.09 -15.46
CA ILE A 241 -3.89 -1.18 -16.33
C ILE A 241 -4.11 -0.61 -17.73
N ASP A 242 -3.46 -1.18 -18.72
CA ASP A 242 -3.75 -0.86 -20.12
C ASP A 242 -5.11 -1.47 -20.49
N ALA A 243 -6.13 -0.64 -20.66
CA ALA A 243 -7.49 -1.06 -21.00
C ALA A 243 -7.56 -1.75 -22.37
N SER A 244 -6.63 -1.48 -23.27
CA SER A 244 -6.58 -2.11 -24.59
C SER A 244 -6.11 -3.58 -24.55
N ASN A 245 -5.55 -4.03 -23.39
CA ASN A 245 -5.03 -5.38 -23.16
C ASN A 245 -5.40 -5.89 -21.76
N LEU A 246 -6.69 -5.85 -21.40
CA LEU A 246 -7.19 -6.10 -20.05
C LEU A 246 -6.74 -7.45 -19.49
N GLU A 247 -6.95 -8.55 -20.23
CA GLU A 247 -6.66 -9.90 -19.77
C GLU A 247 -5.22 -10.04 -19.26
N ARG A 248 -4.25 -9.58 -20.06
CA ARG A 248 -2.84 -9.63 -19.71
C ARG A 248 -2.49 -8.74 -18.52
N ASN A 249 -3.07 -7.54 -18.44
CA ASN A 249 -2.76 -6.57 -17.39
C ASN A 249 -3.42 -6.93 -16.06
N LEU A 250 -4.56 -7.61 -16.08
CA LEU A 250 -5.26 -8.06 -14.87
C LEU A 250 -4.52 -9.19 -14.15
N TYR A 251 -3.57 -9.88 -14.78
CA TYR A 251 -2.76 -10.87 -14.10
C TYR A 251 -1.94 -10.28 -12.94
N LEU A 252 -1.28 -9.15 -13.17
CA LEU A 252 -0.60 -8.40 -12.08
C LEU A 252 -1.58 -7.97 -10.98
N THR A 253 -2.82 -7.60 -11.38
CA THR A 253 -3.88 -7.24 -10.42
C THR A 253 -4.22 -8.40 -9.48
N THR A 254 -4.29 -9.64 -9.99
CA THR A 254 -4.53 -10.82 -9.15
C THR A 254 -3.44 -11.04 -8.10
N GLN A 255 -2.19 -10.76 -8.44
CA GLN A 255 -1.07 -10.88 -7.51
C GLN A 255 -1.11 -9.78 -6.43
N LEU A 256 -1.55 -8.56 -6.79
CA LEU A 256 -1.76 -7.49 -5.81
C LEU A 256 -2.92 -7.82 -4.84
N VAL A 257 -3.97 -8.49 -5.34
CA VAL A 257 -5.07 -9.01 -4.50
C VAL A 257 -4.55 -10.05 -3.51
N ASP A 258 -3.73 -11.01 -3.97
CA ASP A 258 -3.12 -12.03 -3.10
C ASP A 258 -2.27 -11.41 -1.97
N MET A 259 -1.60 -10.27 -2.24
CA MET A 259 -0.78 -9.57 -1.25
C MET A 259 -1.59 -8.87 -0.16
N ASP A 260 -2.91 -8.81 -0.28
CA ASP A 260 -3.81 -8.12 0.66
C ASP A 260 -3.44 -6.65 0.91
N ILE A 261 -3.10 -5.94 -0.16
CA ILE A 261 -2.79 -4.51 -0.14
C ILE A 261 -3.97 -3.69 -0.66
N ARG A 262 -4.02 -2.41 -0.29
CA ARG A 262 -5.05 -1.50 -0.78
C ARG A 262 -4.71 -1.04 -2.19
N VAL A 263 -5.58 -1.35 -3.13
CA VAL A 263 -5.36 -1.07 -4.55
C VAL A 263 -6.49 -0.23 -5.12
N VAL A 264 -6.14 0.68 -6.02
CA VAL A 264 -7.06 1.38 -6.93
C VAL A 264 -6.58 1.09 -8.34
N GLY A 265 -7.45 0.56 -9.18
CA GLY A 265 -7.16 0.29 -10.59
C GLY A 265 -7.38 1.55 -11.44
N ALA A 266 -6.38 1.93 -12.24
CA ALA A 266 -6.51 2.96 -13.27
C ALA A 266 -6.55 2.28 -14.64
N LEU A 267 -7.73 2.22 -15.26
CA LEU A 267 -7.91 1.69 -16.61
C LEU A 267 -7.46 2.76 -17.61
N ASN A 268 -6.17 2.79 -17.92
CA ASN A 268 -5.58 3.79 -18.78
C ASN A 268 -5.76 3.43 -20.26
N MET A 269 -5.56 4.41 -21.14
CA MET A 269 -5.84 4.31 -22.57
C MET A 269 -7.32 3.98 -22.86
N TYR A 270 -8.21 4.42 -21.97
CA TYR A 270 -9.63 4.14 -22.08
C TYR A 270 -10.26 4.81 -23.30
N ASP A 271 -9.75 5.96 -23.73
CA ASP A 271 -10.07 6.63 -24.99
C ASP A 271 -9.79 5.75 -26.22
N GLU A 272 -8.73 4.96 -26.17
CA GLU A 272 -8.43 3.98 -27.23
C GLU A 272 -9.34 2.76 -27.18
N PHE A 273 -9.62 2.27 -25.97
CA PHE A 273 -10.56 1.19 -25.70
C PHE A 273 -11.96 1.51 -26.31
N GLU A 274 -12.51 2.67 -26.00
CA GLU A 274 -13.79 3.13 -26.54
C GLU A 274 -13.75 3.33 -28.06
N ARG A 275 -12.66 3.91 -28.58
CA ARG A 275 -12.49 4.12 -30.03
C ARG A 275 -12.46 2.80 -30.81
N ARG A 276 -11.95 1.71 -30.22
CA ARG A 276 -12.01 0.36 -30.80
C ARG A 276 -13.43 -0.21 -30.78
N GLY A 277 -14.32 0.36 -29.99
CA GLY A 277 -15.67 -0.14 -29.75
C GLY A 277 -15.70 -1.27 -28.71
N ASP A 278 -14.62 -1.42 -27.93
CA ASP A 278 -14.56 -2.35 -26.82
C ASP A 278 -15.52 -1.90 -25.71
N GLN A 279 -16.07 -2.83 -24.96
CA GLN A 279 -17.03 -2.56 -23.90
C GLN A 279 -16.75 -3.43 -22.67
N VAL A 280 -16.92 -2.86 -21.47
CA VAL A 280 -16.84 -3.58 -20.19
C VAL A 280 -17.67 -2.83 -19.14
N ASP A 281 -18.37 -3.55 -18.27
CA ASP A 281 -19.00 -2.98 -17.10
C ASP A 281 -17.96 -2.81 -15.98
N ILE A 282 -17.48 -1.57 -15.80
CA ILE A 282 -16.47 -1.21 -14.82
C ILE A 282 -16.98 -1.42 -13.39
N ALA A 283 -18.26 -1.21 -13.12
CA ALA A 283 -18.85 -1.38 -11.79
C ALA A 283 -18.81 -2.85 -11.37
N THR A 284 -19.20 -3.74 -12.28
CA THR A 284 -19.09 -5.19 -12.08
C THR A 284 -17.62 -5.62 -11.94
N LEU A 285 -16.73 -5.15 -12.80
CA LEU A 285 -15.30 -5.46 -12.73
C LEU A 285 -14.69 -4.99 -11.40
N SER A 286 -15.01 -3.76 -10.95
CA SER A 286 -14.59 -3.23 -9.63
C SER A 286 -15.07 -4.10 -8.48
N THR A 287 -16.29 -4.62 -8.59
CA THR A 287 -16.90 -5.49 -7.59
C THR A 287 -16.20 -6.84 -7.53
N LEU A 288 -15.92 -7.44 -8.67
CA LEU A 288 -15.28 -8.75 -8.79
C LEU A 288 -13.83 -8.74 -8.33
N PHE A 289 -13.09 -7.65 -8.57
CA PHE A 289 -11.72 -7.49 -8.07
C PHE A 289 -11.64 -6.88 -6.66
N GLY A 290 -12.76 -6.48 -6.06
CA GLY A 290 -12.78 -5.90 -4.71
C GLY A 290 -12.02 -4.58 -4.57
N MET A 291 -11.85 -3.83 -5.66
CA MET A 291 -11.17 -2.54 -5.71
C MET A 291 -11.85 -1.58 -6.68
N PRO A 292 -11.86 -0.26 -6.41
CA PRO A 292 -12.36 0.69 -7.38
C PRO A 292 -11.48 0.68 -8.63
N MET A 293 -12.12 0.60 -9.81
CA MET A 293 -11.47 0.75 -11.10
C MET A 293 -11.97 2.03 -11.77
N VAL A 294 -11.07 2.86 -12.28
CA VAL A 294 -11.38 4.17 -12.81
C VAL A 294 -10.88 4.27 -14.25
N PRO A 295 -11.77 4.55 -15.22
CA PRO A 295 -11.34 4.82 -16.59
C PRO A 295 -10.52 6.10 -16.64
N THR A 296 -9.39 6.05 -17.33
CA THR A 296 -8.44 7.16 -17.41
C THR A 296 -7.80 7.26 -18.79
N SER A 297 -7.47 8.49 -19.17
CA SER A 297 -6.58 8.78 -20.28
C SER A 297 -5.52 9.78 -19.79
N PHE A 298 -4.34 9.29 -19.46
CA PHE A 298 -3.29 10.16 -18.91
C PHE A 298 -2.73 11.15 -19.95
N LYS A 299 -2.97 10.89 -21.24
CA LYS A 299 -2.64 11.80 -22.32
C LYS A 299 -3.48 13.07 -22.27
N THR A 300 -4.76 12.96 -21.95
CA THR A 300 -5.71 14.07 -21.85
C THR A 300 -5.91 14.58 -20.43
N GLY A 301 -5.52 13.79 -19.43
CA GLY A 301 -5.79 14.03 -18.00
C GLY A 301 -7.18 13.62 -17.55
N GLU A 302 -7.96 12.99 -18.43
CA GLU A 302 -9.30 12.51 -18.12
C GLU A 302 -9.25 11.40 -17.05
N GLY A 303 -10.20 11.42 -16.12
CA GLY A 303 -10.31 10.46 -15.03
C GLY A 303 -9.28 10.62 -13.89
N VAL A 304 -8.20 11.42 -14.06
CA VAL A 304 -7.13 11.52 -13.05
C VAL A 304 -7.65 12.08 -11.72
N LYS A 305 -8.47 13.11 -11.74
CA LYS A 305 -9.04 13.66 -10.49
C LYS A 305 -9.93 12.64 -9.78
N GLU A 306 -10.71 11.87 -10.54
CA GLU A 306 -11.55 10.81 -9.99
C GLU A 306 -10.70 9.67 -9.40
N LEU A 307 -9.62 9.29 -10.06
CA LEU A 307 -8.64 8.33 -9.56
C LEU A 307 -8.11 8.74 -8.17
N PHE A 308 -7.65 9.97 -8.00
CA PHE A 308 -7.16 10.45 -6.70
C PHE A 308 -8.27 10.55 -5.64
N ARG A 309 -9.53 10.84 -6.04
CA ARG A 309 -10.68 10.77 -5.11
C ARG A 309 -10.88 9.35 -4.60
N HIS A 310 -10.81 8.34 -5.45
CA HIS A 310 -10.89 6.94 -5.05
C HIS A 310 -9.70 6.50 -4.19
N VAL A 311 -8.50 7.01 -4.45
CA VAL A 311 -7.34 6.77 -3.57
C VAL A 311 -7.60 7.28 -2.16
N ILE A 312 -8.13 8.51 -2.01
CA ILE A 312 -8.53 9.06 -0.70
C ILE A 312 -9.59 8.18 -0.03
N GLN A 313 -10.64 7.77 -0.76
CA GLN A 313 -11.70 6.94 -0.22
C GLN A 313 -11.19 5.57 0.28
N VAL A 314 -10.25 4.97 -0.45
CA VAL A 314 -9.60 3.70 -0.03
C VAL A 314 -8.71 3.93 1.18
N TYR A 315 -7.96 5.03 1.22
CA TYR A 315 -7.12 5.40 2.35
C TYR A 315 -7.95 5.62 3.62
N GLU A 316 -9.05 6.38 3.54
CA GLU A 316 -9.94 6.69 4.65
C GLU A 316 -10.90 5.51 5.01
N GLY A 317 -10.91 4.44 4.22
CA GLY A 317 -11.78 3.28 4.44
C GLY A 317 -13.27 3.54 4.14
N THR A 318 -13.57 4.55 3.33
CA THR A 318 -14.95 4.94 2.95
C THR A 318 -15.37 4.42 1.57
N SER A 319 -14.45 3.75 0.86
CA SER A 319 -14.74 3.18 -0.45
C SER A 319 -15.71 2.00 -0.34
N ARG A 320 -16.78 2.02 -1.15
CA ARG A 320 -17.77 0.93 -1.21
C ARG A 320 -17.25 -0.29 -2.01
N SER A 321 -16.37 -0.05 -2.97
CA SER A 321 -15.81 -1.10 -3.83
C SER A 321 -14.57 -1.76 -3.23
N ALA A 322 -13.86 -1.09 -2.31
CA ALA A 322 -12.70 -1.66 -1.66
C ALA A 322 -13.14 -2.63 -0.56
N ARG A 323 -12.95 -3.91 -0.81
CA ARG A 323 -13.24 -4.98 0.14
C ARG A 323 -12.14 -6.03 0.10
N HIS A 324 -11.97 -6.73 1.19
CA HIS A 324 -11.07 -7.85 1.25
C HIS A 324 -11.61 -8.97 0.35
N LEU A 325 -10.83 -9.33 -0.64
CA LEU A 325 -11.14 -10.38 -1.60
C LEU A 325 -10.02 -11.41 -1.59
N HIS A 326 -10.40 -12.68 -1.71
CA HIS A 326 -9.48 -13.76 -2.02
C HIS A 326 -9.88 -14.38 -3.35
N ILE A 327 -8.91 -14.66 -4.20
CA ILE A 327 -9.10 -15.54 -5.34
C ILE A 327 -9.27 -16.95 -4.76
N ASN A 328 -10.37 -17.60 -5.10
CA ASN A 328 -10.62 -18.98 -4.72
C ASN A 328 -9.92 -19.88 -5.74
N TYR A 329 -9.02 -20.69 -5.22
CA TYR A 329 -8.35 -21.76 -5.99
C TYR A 329 -9.13 -23.06 -5.86
N ASP A 330 -8.74 -24.06 -6.64
CA ASP A 330 -9.31 -25.41 -6.51
C ASP A 330 -9.10 -25.96 -5.11
N HIS A 331 -9.94 -26.90 -4.70
CA HIS A 331 -9.99 -27.42 -3.33
C HIS A 331 -8.62 -27.91 -2.83
N GLU A 332 -7.85 -28.59 -3.68
CA GLU A 332 -6.52 -29.14 -3.36
C GLU A 332 -5.51 -28.06 -3.04
N ILE A 333 -5.56 -26.95 -3.81
CA ILE A 333 -4.70 -25.77 -3.61
C ILE A 333 -5.10 -25.06 -2.31
N GLU A 334 -6.41 -24.85 -2.09
CA GLU A 334 -6.91 -24.20 -0.86
C GLU A 334 -6.57 -25.01 0.39
N ASP A 335 -6.70 -26.32 0.36
CA ASP A 335 -6.28 -27.20 1.44
C ASP A 335 -4.78 -27.07 1.72
N GLY A 336 -3.96 -27.03 0.67
CA GLY A 336 -2.52 -26.81 0.77
C GLY A 336 -2.19 -25.45 1.40
N ILE A 337 -2.84 -24.37 0.92
CA ILE A 337 -2.71 -23.03 1.49
C ILE A 337 -3.05 -23.04 2.99
N HIS A 338 -4.16 -23.66 3.40
CA HIS A 338 -4.57 -23.73 4.79
C HIS A 338 -3.57 -24.49 5.67
N GLN A 339 -3.04 -25.62 5.18
CA GLN A 339 -2.03 -26.39 5.92
C GLN A 339 -0.75 -25.57 6.14
N ILE A 340 -0.23 -24.90 5.10
CA ILE A 340 0.96 -24.06 5.19
C ILE A 340 0.69 -22.86 6.12
N GLN A 341 -0.47 -22.20 5.99
CA GLN A 341 -0.85 -21.05 6.83
C GLN A 341 -0.89 -21.40 8.33
N THR A 342 -1.22 -22.64 8.69
CA THR A 342 -1.27 -23.07 10.10
C THR A 342 0.10 -22.87 10.76
N TYR A 343 1.17 -23.21 10.07
CA TYR A 343 2.54 -23.02 10.57
C TYR A 343 3.03 -21.58 10.43
N LEU A 344 2.68 -20.88 9.35
CA LEU A 344 3.05 -19.47 9.16
C LEU A 344 2.42 -18.55 10.22
N LYS A 345 1.19 -18.83 10.65
CA LYS A 345 0.49 -18.09 11.72
C LYS A 345 1.09 -18.30 13.10
N ALA A 346 1.82 -19.38 13.32
CA ALA A 346 2.52 -19.64 14.58
C ALA A 346 3.70 -18.67 14.78
N ASP A 347 4.28 -18.12 13.71
CA ASP A 347 5.28 -17.05 13.79
C ASP A 347 4.58 -15.69 13.72
N GLU A 348 4.41 -15.06 14.88
CA GLU A 348 3.73 -13.76 14.97
C GLU A 348 4.42 -12.66 14.15
N SER A 349 5.74 -12.69 14.02
CA SER A 349 6.49 -11.69 13.24
C SER A 349 6.15 -11.76 11.76
N LEU A 350 6.00 -12.96 11.20
CA LEU A 350 5.55 -13.16 9.83
C LEU A 350 4.09 -12.75 9.64
N ALA A 351 3.22 -13.16 10.59
CA ALA A 351 1.78 -12.89 10.49
C ALA A 351 1.42 -11.39 10.59
N GLN A 352 2.24 -10.59 11.29
CA GLN A 352 2.06 -9.14 11.40
C GLN A 352 2.55 -8.40 10.16
N GLN A 353 3.67 -8.85 9.59
CA GLN A 353 4.33 -8.15 8.49
C GLN A 353 3.78 -8.57 7.12
N TYR A 354 3.37 -9.83 6.96
CA TYR A 354 2.95 -10.39 5.67
C TYR A 354 1.55 -11.02 5.76
N SER A 355 0.84 -11.01 4.63
CA SER A 355 -0.31 -11.91 4.46
C SER A 355 0.17 -13.36 4.47
N THR A 356 -0.24 -14.15 5.46
CA THR A 356 0.15 -15.57 5.54
C THR A 356 -0.40 -16.38 4.36
N ARG A 357 -1.53 -15.96 3.79
CA ARG A 357 -2.09 -16.55 2.56
C ARG A 357 -1.17 -16.29 1.37
N TYR A 358 -0.71 -15.05 1.20
CA TYR A 358 0.24 -14.69 0.15
C TYR A 358 1.53 -15.52 0.25
N LEU A 359 2.09 -15.64 1.46
CA LEU A 359 3.30 -16.46 1.66
C LEU A 359 3.05 -17.93 1.31
N ALA A 360 1.88 -18.49 1.69
CA ALA A 360 1.53 -19.87 1.37
C ALA A 360 1.38 -20.10 -0.14
N ILE A 361 0.71 -19.17 -0.85
CA ILE A 361 0.59 -19.20 -2.31
C ILE A 361 1.98 -19.16 -2.95
N LYS A 362 2.85 -18.23 -2.52
CA LYS A 362 4.22 -18.11 -3.05
C LYS A 362 5.09 -19.33 -2.78
N LEU A 363 4.93 -19.99 -1.64
CA LEU A 363 5.60 -21.26 -1.38
C LEU A 363 5.13 -22.36 -2.32
N LEU A 364 3.84 -22.44 -2.64
CA LEU A 364 3.29 -23.37 -3.64
C LEU A 364 3.72 -23.04 -5.06
N GLU A 365 4.00 -21.76 -5.36
CA GLU A 365 4.60 -21.29 -6.62
C GLU A 365 6.14 -21.47 -6.65
N ASN A 366 6.75 -22.18 -5.68
CA ASN A 366 8.19 -22.41 -5.55
C ASN A 366 9.04 -21.12 -5.52
N ASP A 367 8.51 -20.06 -4.90
CA ASP A 367 9.16 -18.76 -4.82
C ASP A 367 10.38 -18.80 -3.88
N THR A 368 11.56 -18.70 -4.46
CA THR A 368 12.84 -18.83 -3.74
C THR A 368 13.07 -17.74 -2.70
N ALA A 369 12.57 -16.51 -2.93
CA ALA A 369 12.75 -15.41 -1.98
C ALA A 369 11.84 -15.57 -0.75
N VAL A 370 10.63 -16.14 -0.91
CA VAL A 370 9.78 -16.51 0.23
C VAL A 370 10.33 -17.73 0.95
N GLU A 371 10.87 -18.69 0.24
CA GLU A 371 11.55 -19.84 0.85
C GLU A 371 12.74 -19.40 1.71
N GLU A 372 13.58 -18.46 1.21
CA GLU A 372 14.67 -17.88 1.98
C GLU A 372 14.17 -17.11 3.21
N LEU A 373 13.07 -16.36 3.09
CA LEU A 373 12.43 -15.66 4.22
C LEU A 373 12.02 -16.63 5.32
N VAL A 374 11.38 -17.75 4.94
CA VAL A 374 10.89 -18.78 5.85
C VAL A 374 12.04 -19.63 6.42
N SER A 375 13.13 -19.83 5.67
CA SER A 375 14.29 -20.64 6.12
C SER A 375 14.92 -20.15 7.42
N LYS A 376 14.75 -18.88 7.74
CA LYS A 376 15.27 -18.22 8.96
C LYS A 376 14.34 -18.36 10.17
N LYS A 377 13.24 -19.12 10.05
CA LYS A 377 12.20 -19.26 11.07
C LYS A 377 12.20 -20.63 11.75
N ASN A 378 11.73 -20.68 13.00
CA ASN A 378 11.75 -21.90 13.81
C ASN A 378 10.93 -23.07 13.22
N GLU A 379 9.80 -22.76 12.57
CA GLU A 379 8.89 -23.75 11.98
C GLU A 379 9.24 -24.11 10.51
N HIS A 380 10.39 -23.70 10.02
CA HIS A 380 10.83 -23.86 8.63
C HIS A 380 10.65 -25.29 8.08
N SER A 381 11.12 -26.31 8.83
CA SER A 381 11.02 -27.71 8.39
C SER A 381 9.58 -28.18 8.25
N LYS A 382 8.68 -27.74 9.13
CA LYS A 382 7.25 -28.09 9.08
C LYS A 382 6.55 -27.36 7.93
N ILE A 383 6.92 -26.11 7.68
CA ILE A 383 6.38 -25.31 6.56
C ILE A 383 6.77 -25.96 5.24
N LEU A 384 8.04 -26.34 5.04
CA LEU A 384 8.50 -26.99 3.82
C LEU A 384 7.86 -28.38 3.64
N ALA A 385 7.77 -29.18 4.71
CA ALA A 385 7.10 -30.49 4.63
C ALA A 385 5.60 -30.34 4.26
N ALA A 386 4.92 -29.33 4.79
CA ALA A 386 3.54 -29.03 4.42
C ALA A 386 3.41 -28.60 2.94
N ARG A 387 4.35 -27.76 2.45
CA ARG A 387 4.42 -27.37 1.04
C ARG A 387 4.61 -28.58 0.12
N GLU A 388 5.60 -29.43 0.41
CA GLU A 388 5.90 -30.62 -0.41
C GLU A 388 4.69 -31.57 -0.46
N LYS A 389 4.05 -31.81 0.69
CA LYS A 389 2.84 -32.63 0.76
C LYS A 389 1.69 -32.02 -0.07
N ALA A 390 1.48 -30.71 0.03
CA ALA A 390 0.44 -30.00 -0.71
C ALA A 390 0.73 -30.04 -2.22
N ALA A 391 1.96 -29.75 -2.64
CA ALA A 391 2.36 -29.77 -4.05
C ALA A 391 2.23 -31.17 -4.66
N ALA A 392 2.62 -32.23 -3.93
CA ALA A 392 2.44 -33.61 -4.36
C ALA A 392 0.96 -33.97 -4.57
N ARG A 393 0.07 -33.53 -3.65
CA ARG A 393 -1.37 -33.75 -3.76
C ARG A 393 -1.97 -33.02 -4.96
N VAL A 394 -1.60 -31.74 -5.16
CA VAL A 394 -2.03 -30.98 -6.34
C VAL A 394 -1.62 -31.71 -7.63
N LEU A 395 -0.36 -32.17 -7.72
CA LEU A 395 0.14 -32.90 -8.88
C LEU A 395 -0.63 -34.23 -9.12
N GLU A 396 -0.97 -34.94 -8.04
CA GLU A 396 -1.71 -36.21 -8.12
C GLU A 396 -3.12 -36.00 -8.68
N GLU A 397 -3.84 -34.98 -8.19
CA GLU A 397 -5.25 -34.73 -8.53
C GLU A 397 -5.38 -33.98 -9.87
N THR A 398 -4.60 -32.92 -10.09
CA THR A 398 -4.72 -32.04 -11.26
C THR A 398 -3.85 -32.49 -12.44
N LYS A 399 -2.87 -33.38 -12.22
CA LYS A 399 -1.83 -33.78 -13.21
C LYS A 399 -0.93 -32.63 -13.67
N THR A 400 -1.00 -31.50 -12.98
CA THR A 400 -0.18 -30.30 -13.22
C THR A 400 0.55 -29.94 -11.92
N ASP A 401 1.71 -29.30 -12.03
CA ASP A 401 2.43 -28.80 -10.87
C ASP A 401 1.66 -27.61 -10.23
N SER A 402 1.94 -27.36 -8.95
CA SER A 402 1.21 -26.35 -8.17
C SER A 402 1.37 -24.92 -8.71
N GLU A 403 2.51 -24.58 -9.29
CA GLU A 403 2.77 -23.28 -9.89
C GLU A 403 1.87 -23.05 -11.12
N THR A 404 1.83 -24.03 -12.03
CA THR A 404 0.98 -24.00 -13.21
C THR A 404 -0.51 -23.99 -12.83
N ALA A 405 -0.92 -24.82 -11.86
CA ALA A 405 -2.30 -24.87 -11.39
C ALA A 405 -2.77 -23.53 -10.79
N ILE A 406 -1.94 -22.86 -10.01
CA ILE A 406 -2.22 -21.53 -9.45
C ILE A 406 -2.31 -20.48 -10.57
N MET A 407 -1.41 -20.54 -11.55
CA MET A 407 -1.42 -19.62 -12.69
C MET A 407 -2.70 -19.79 -13.52
N ASP A 408 -3.08 -21.02 -13.83
CA ASP A 408 -4.30 -21.34 -14.58
C ASP A 408 -5.56 -20.88 -13.84
N ALA A 409 -5.62 -21.06 -12.53
CA ALA A 409 -6.72 -20.57 -11.71
C ALA A 409 -6.81 -19.03 -11.71
N LYS A 410 -5.68 -18.30 -11.70
CA LYS A 410 -5.66 -16.84 -11.84
C LYS A 410 -6.21 -16.39 -13.18
N TYR A 411 -5.80 -17.02 -14.28
CA TYR A 411 -6.36 -16.74 -15.61
C TYR A 411 -7.82 -17.14 -15.71
N GLY A 412 -8.22 -18.26 -15.10
CA GLY A 412 -9.61 -18.66 -14.99
C GLY A 412 -10.48 -17.61 -14.29
N PHE A 413 -9.99 -17.06 -13.17
CA PHE A 413 -10.63 -15.96 -12.47
C PHE A 413 -10.75 -14.70 -13.34
N ILE A 414 -9.67 -14.30 -14.03
CA ILE A 414 -9.66 -13.13 -14.92
C ILE A 414 -10.71 -13.29 -16.04
N ASN A 415 -10.71 -14.44 -16.71
CA ASN A 415 -11.63 -14.72 -17.81
C ASN A 415 -13.08 -14.79 -17.34
N GLY A 416 -13.33 -15.37 -16.16
CA GLY A 416 -14.63 -15.35 -15.51
C GLY A 416 -15.10 -13.93 -15.21
N ALA A 417 -14.24 -13.11 -14.60
CA ALA A 417 -14.53 -11.72 -14.27
C ALA A 417 -14.79 -10.85 -15.50
N LEU A 418 -14.01 -10.99 -16.56
CA LEU A 418 -14.21 -10.29 -17.83
C LEU A 418 -15.52 -10.71 -18.51
N THR A 419 -15.85 -12.00 -18.47
CA THR A 419 -17.11 -12.52 -19.02
C THR A 419 -18.31 -11.98 -18.24
N GLU A 420 -18.27 -12.00 -16.91
CA GLU A 420 -19.34 -11.49 -16.05
C GLU A 420 -19.49 -9.98 -16.18
N ALA A 421 -18.38 -9.25 -16.34
CA ALA A 421 -18.39 -7.82 -16.64
C ALA A 421 -18.80 -7.50 -18.09
N GLY A 422 -19.20 -8.49 -18.87
CA GLY A 422 -19.68 -8.30 -20.24
C GLY A 422 -18.62 -7.75 -21.19
N PHE A 423 -17.34 -8.07 -20.96
CA PHE A 423 -16.25 -7.62 -21.83
C PHE A 423 -16.45 -8.12 -23.26
N ARG A 424 -16.44 -7.19 -24.21
CA ARG A 424 -16.56 -7.46 -25.64
C ARG A 424 -15.57 -6.62 -26.40
N THR A 425 -14.87 -7.25 -27.32
CA THR A 425 -13.99 -6.55 -28.27
C THR A 425 -14.82 -6.01 -29.44
N GLY A 426 -14.64 -4.72 -29.74
CA GLY A 426 -15.33 -4.09 -30.87
C GLY A 426 -14.89 -4.67 -32.22
N THR A 427 -15.84 -4.78 -33.14
CA THR A 427 -15.63 -5.36 -34.47
C THR A 427 -14.99 -4.41 -35.48
N LYS A 428 -14.49 -3.23 -35.07
CA LYS A 428 -13.77 -2.32 -36.00
C LYS A 428 -12.38 -2.87 -36.36
N ARG A 429 -12.41 -3.96 -37.14
CA ARG A 429 -11.25 -4.69 -37.65
C ARG A 429 -10.54 -4.04 -38.84
N ASP A 430 -10.87 -2.81 -39.24
CA ASP A 430 -10.47 -2.29 -40.56
C ASP A 430 -8.99 -1.90 -40.67
N ASN A 431 -8.31 -1.55 -39.57
CA ASN A 431 -6.89 -1.20 -39.67
C ASN A 431 -5.95 -2.39 -39.53
N TYR A 432 -6.37 -3.48 -38.88
CA TYR A 432 -5.53 -4.68 -38.72
C TYR A 432 -5.34 -5.45 -40.02
N ARG A 433 -6.32 -5.42 -40.92
CA ARG A 433 -6.20 -6.10 -42.22
C ARG A 433 -5.06 -5.54 -43.05
N THR A 434 -4.87 -4.22 -43.03
CA THR A 434 -3.81 -3.58 -43.82
C THR A 434 -2.43 -3.86 -43.19
N THR A 435 -2.31 -3.84 -41.86
CA THR A 435 -1.07 -4.16 -41.18
C THR A 435 -0.69 -5.64 -41.36
N HIS A 436 -1.63 -6.57 -41.20
CA HIS A 436 -1.39 -7.98 -41.44
C HIS A 436 -1.09 -8.29 -42.92
N LEU A 437 -1.69 -7.57 -43.88
CA LEU A 437 -1.33 -7.68 -45.28
C LEU A 437 0.12 -7.21 -45.52
N ILE A 438 0.50 -6.09 -44.95
CA ILE A 438 1.88 -5.55 -45.02
C ILE A 438 2.85 -6.50 -44.33
N ASP A 439 2.53 -6.98 -43.15
CA ASP A 439 3.38 -7.93 -42.39
C ASP A 439 3.49 -9.27 -43.17
N ASN A 440 2.40 -9.81 -43.69
CA ASN A 440 2.45 -11.03 -44.49
C ASN A 440 3.28 -10.87 -45.77
N ILE A 441 3.25 -9.68 -46.41
CA ILE A 441 4.04 -9.39 -47.59
C ILE A 441 5.51 -9.22 -47.23
N LEU A 442 5.81 -8.46 -46.18
CA LEU A 442 7.18 -8.21 -45.73
C LEU A 442 7.86 -9.42 -45.09
N SER A 443 7.08 -10.25 -44.39
CA SER A 443 7.57 -11.48 -43.71
C SER A 443 7.55 -12.68 -44.67
N ASN A 444 7.01 -12.53 -45.89
CA ASN A 444 6.97 -13.63 -46.88
C ASN A 444 8.40 -13.98 -47.34
N ARG A 445 8.75 -15.25 -47.19
CA ARG A 445 10.08 -15.79 -47.54
C ARG A 445 10.55 -15.47 -48.97
N PHE A 446 9.62 -15.32 -49.91
CA PHE A 446 9.93 -15.04 -51.31
C PHE A 446 9.80 -13.56 -51.69
N LEU A 447 8.95 -12.79 -51.00
CA LEU A 447 8.72 -11.38 -51.30
C LEU A 447 9.53 -10.44 -50.41
N GLY A 448 9.87 -10.84 -49.18
CA GLY A 448 10.58 -10.01 -48.21
C GLY A 448 11.98 -9.59 -48.69
N PHE A 449 12.75 -10.53 -49.27
CA PHE A 449 14.07 -10.22 -49.81
C PHE A 449 14.06 -9.24 -51.00
N PRO A 450 13.23 -9.42 -52.05
CA PRO A 450 13.11 -8.42 -53.11
C PRO A 450 12.68 -7.04 -52.61
N ILE A 451 11.73 -6.97 -51.70
CA ILE A 451 11.27 -5.69 -51.11
C ILE A 451 12.38 -5.02 -50.32
N PHE A 452 13.11 -5.79 -49.51
CA PHE A 452 14.27 -5.28 -48.75
C PHE A 452 15.36 -4.69 -49.68
N PHE A 453 15.70 -5.39 -50.75
CA PHE A 453 16.66 -4.88 -51.73
C PHE A 453 16.18 -3.68 -52.50
N LEU A 454 14.85 -3.62 -52.81
CA LEU A 454 14.25 -2.45 -53.43
C LEU A 454 14.32 -1.22 -52.51
N LEU A 455 14.03 -1.36 -51.21
CA LEU A 455 14.14 -0.29 -50.24
C LEU A 455 15.59 0.18 -50.04
N LEU A 456 16.53 -0.75 -49.99
CA LEU A 456 17.97 -0.43 -49.98
C LEU A 456 18.40 0.36 -51.24
N PHE A 457 17.95 -0.05 -52.40
CA PHE A 457 18.26 0.63 -53.68
C PHE A 457 17.70 2.05 -53.69
N VAL A 458 16.46 2.24 -53.28
CA VAL A 458 15.80 3.55 -53.20
C VAL A 458 16.51 4.45 -52.17
N SER A 459 16.89 3.92 -51.03
CA SER A 459 17.61 4.69 -50.02
C SER A 459 19.01 5.08 -50.49
N ALA A 460 19.73 4.20 -51.18
CA ALA A 460 21.04 4.47 -51.75
C ALA A 460 21.03 5.53 -52.88
N THR A 461 20.02 5.45 -53.75
CA THR A 461 19.81 6.45 -54.86
C THR A 461 19.33 7.81 -54.32
N GLY A 462 18.47 7.82 -53.27
CA GLY A 462 18.04 9.04 -52.60
C GLY A 462 19.19 9.78 -51.91
N ALA A 463 20.09 9.05 -51.28
CA ALA A 463 21.29 9.61 -50.63
C ALA A 463 22.29 10.19 -51.63
N SER A 464 22.44 9.57 -52.80
CA SER A 464 23.34 10.06 -53.87
C SER A 464 22.82 11.34 -54.57
N SER A 465 21.50 11.49 -54.66
CA SER A 465 20.85 12.69 -55.23
C SER A 465 20.96 13.94 -54.33
N SER A 466 20.93 13.77 -53.03
CA SER A 466 21.14 14.83 -52.05
C SER A 466 22.60 15.31 -51.93
N ALA A 467 23.54 14.41 -52.26
CA ALA A 467 24.98 14.77 -52.25
C ALA A 467 25.44 15.53 -53.51
N MET A 468 24.57 15.62 -54.54
CA MET A 468 24.89 16.32 -55.81
C MET A 468 24.30 17.74 -55.89
N THR A 469 23.53 18.17 -54.89
CA THR A 469 22.89 19.48 -54.77
C THR A 469 23.39 20.35 -53.60
N ALA A 470 24.53 19.93 -52.96
CA ALA A 470 25.18 20.73 -51.89
C ALA A 470 26.51 21.34 -52.39
#